data_cea84e381c33a7e5f3238a648acc7055
#
_entry.id   cea84e381c33a7e5f3238a648acc7055
#
_cell.length_a   1.000
_cell.length_b   1.000
_cell.length_c   1.000
_cell.angle_alpha   90.00
_cell.angle_beta   90.00
_cell.angle_gamma   90.00
#
_symmetry.space_group_name_H-M   'P 1'
#
loop_
_entity.id
_entity.type
_entity.pdbx_description
1 polymer ?
#
loop_
_entity_poly.entity_id
_entity_poly.type
_entity_poly.pdbx_seq_one_letter_code
_entity_poly.pdbx_strand_id
1 'polypeptide(L)'
;MEPNPIQICISICESSPDAIQRQAERAEDLADLIEVRLDGLDQEAYNIRDFKGLLPVVLRPVIATYRPAEQGGASQLTGKQRLLFWLFNRPAADFFDVEFDIATTPSVFDSDKDLDWSRVISSYHNFRGVPADLVSIYERMSKTRARILKIAVQAHDATDCLPLFDVLQRGLTDGHKMIAIAMGAPGLATRILGPSRGAFMTYASLDANKATAPGQISARELREVYRIEKITRESQVMGLIGQPVSHSVSPHIHNSALEAAGIDAVYIPFEVKELRPFISRMIHPLTRELNWNMRGVSVTAPHKTAVMELLDWIDDSAREIGAVNTIVVDGPQLRGYNTDAAGFLKPLLQRCGDLKGLRCAVIGTGGSAAAAVWSLLRQQADVTLFGRDALKTHAMAERFGVDSRPLESAAFHTFSIVVNATPLGTAGISEGETVVLAAQLAGASFAYDLVYNPTATRFLREAESVGCGTIDGLEMLVAQAAEQFRLWTGAEAPENVMREAANRGLR
;
A
#
# COMPACT_ATOMS: atom_id res chain seq x y z
N MET A 1 -9.42 -0.08 30.33
CA MET A 1 -10.47 -0.46 29.38
C MET A 1 -9.96 -1.64 28.60
N GLU A 2 -10.73 -2.70 28.53
CA GLU A 2 -10.38 -3.81 27.61
C GLU A 2 -10.30 -3.24 26.18
N PRO A 3 -9.34 -3.66 25.37
CA PRO A 3 -9.25 -3.21 24.00
C PRO A 3 -10.54 -3.58 23.27
N ASN A 4 -11.16 -2.59 22.62
CA ASN A 4 -12.32 -2.86 21.75
C ASN A 4 -11.90 -3.89 20.69
N PRO A 5 -12.69 -4.95 20.45
CA PRO A 5 -12.36 -5.88 19.37
C PRO A 5 -12.26 -5.11 18.06
N ILE A 6 -11.24 -5.41 17.29
CA ILE A 6 -11.03 -4.80 15.97
C ILE A 6 -12.18 -5.18 15.06
N GLN A 7 -12.83 -4.18 14.47
CA GLN A 7 -14.02 -4.37 13.64
C GLN A 7 -13.75 -3.93 12.19
N ILE A 8 -14.11 -4.81 11.25
CA ILE A 8 -14.07 -4.54 9.81
C ILE A 8 -15.50 -4.31 9.32
N CYS A 9 -15.75 -3.13 8.76
CA CYS A 9 -17.00 -2.79 8.10
C CYS A 9 -16.85 -2.93 6.59
N ILE A 10 -17.68 -3.77 5.95
CA ILE A 10 -17.76 -3.85 4.50
C ILE A 10 -18.88 -2.95 4.00
N SER A 11 -18.52 -2.02 3.09
CA SER A 11 -19.47 -1.08 2.49
C SER A 11 -20.02 -1.64 1.17
N ILE A 12 -21.35 -1.71 1.05
CA ILE A 12 -22.11 -2.23 -0.08
C ILE A 12 -22.89 -1.10 -0.72
N CYS A 13 -22.67 -0.88 -2.02
CA CYS A 13 -23.35 0.14 -2.82
C CYS A 13 -23.87 -0.51 -4.12
N GLU A 14 -25.13 -0.88 -4.14
CA GLU A 14 -25.77 -1.58 -5.27
C GLU A 14 -27.09 -0.89 -5.66
N SER A 15 -27.56 -1.11 -6.90
CA SER A 15 -28.73 -0.43 -7.46
C SER A 15 -30.09 -1.06 -7.08
N SER A 16 -30.09 -2.25 -6.46
CA SER A 16 -31.33 -2.93 -6.07
C SER A 16 -31.21 -3.67 -4.73
N PRO A 17 -32.33 -3.85 -3.99
CA PRO A 17 -32.34 -4.58 -2.72
C PRO A 17 -31.85 -6.02 -2.85
N ASP A 18 -32.23 -6.72 -3.94
CA ASP A 18 -31.78 -8.08 -4.20
C ASP A 18 -30.27 -8.17 -4.41
N ALA A 19 -29.67 -7.16 -5.05
CA ALA A 19 -28.21 -7.08 -5.19
C ALA A 19 -27.54 -6.77 -3.85
N ILE A 20 -28.12 -5.88 -3.04
CA ILE A 20 -27.66 -5.60 -1.67
C ILE A 20 -27.69 -6.88 -0.84
N GLN A 21 -28.81 -7.63 -0.84
CA GLN A 21 -28.94 -8.87 -0.09
C GLN A 21 -27.86 -9.89 -0.47
N ARG A 22 -27.68 -10.15 -1.77
CA ARG A 22 -26.65 -11.09 -2.26
C ARG A 22 -25.23 -10.68 -1.85
N GLN A 23 -24.91 -9.39 -1.89
CA GLN A 23 -23.58 -8.93 -1.47
C GLN A 23 -23.41 -8.96 0.05
N ALA A 24 -24.47 -8.69 0.79
CA ALA A 24 -24.47 -8.76 2.24
C ALA A 24 -24.25 -10.20 2.75
N GLU A 25 -24.93 -11.19 2.13
CA GLU A 25 -24.69 -12.61 2.41
C GLU A 25 -23.24 -13.03 2.14
N ARG A 26 -22.65 -12.57 1.04
CA ARG A 26 -21.21 -12.82 0.73
C ARG A 26 -20.27 -12.15 1.73
N ALA A 27 -20.69 -11.04 2.32
CA ALA A 27 -19.88 -10.27 3.27
C ALA A 27 -19.93 -10.85 4.70
N GLU A 28 -20.92 -11.67 5.07
CA GLU A 28 -21.15 -12.11 6.45
C GLU A 28 -19.92 -12.78 7.09
N ASP A 29 -19.20 -13.61 6.35
CA ASP A 29 -18.01 -14.32 6.87
C ASP A 29 -16.76 -13.41 6.97
N LEU A 30 -16.77 -12.27 6.27
CA LEU A 30 -15.62 -11.37 6.17
C LEU A 30 -15.80 -10.07 6.96
N ALA A 31 -17.05 -9.68 7.27
CA ALA A 31 -17.37 -8.44 7.94
C ALA A 31 -17.76 -8.66 9.41
N ASP A 32 -17.46 -7.68 10.24
CA ASP A 32 -18.03 -7.56 11.58
C ASP A 32 -19.26 -6.63 11.56
N LEU A 33 -19.30 -5.68 10.62
CA LEU A 33 -20.42 -4.80 10.31
C LEU A 33 -20.59 -4.69 8.79
N ILE A 34 -21.82 -4.41 8.34
CA ILE A 34 -22.14 -4.17 6.93
C ILE A 34 -22.72 -2.76 6.79
N GLU A 35 -22.05 -1.89 6.02
CA GLU A 35 -22.61 -0.60 5.63
C GLU A 35 -23.41 -0.76 4.34
N VAL A 36 -24.66 -0.32 4.35
CA VAL A 36 -25.53 -0.28 3.17
C VAL A 36 -25.67 1.15 2.69
N ARG A 37 -25.16 1.41 1.48
CA ARG A 37 -25.21 2.69 0.79
C ARG A 37 -26.54 2.84 0.04
N LEU A 38 -27.51 3.42 0.72
CA LEU A 38 -28.88 3.62 0.20
C LEU A 38 -28.93 4.62 -0.98
N ASP A 39 -27.93 5.46 -1.09
CA ASP A 39 -27.77 6.40 -2.22
C ASP A 39 -27.38 5.69 -3.54
N GLY A 40 -26.93 4.45 -3.50
CA GLY A 40 -26.68 3.61 -4.68
C GLY A 40 -27.93 3.01 -5.32
N LEU A 41 -29.04 2.96 -4.59
CA LEU A 41 -30.29 2.41 -5.10
C LEU A 41 -30.84 3.22 -6.26
N ASP A 42 -31.46 2.55 -7.21
CA ASP A 42 -32.21 3.19 -8.31
C ASP A 42 -33.41 3.96 -7.74
N GLN A 43 -33.30 5.30 -7.71
CA GLN A 43 -34.28 6.18 -7.10
C GLN A 43 -35.56 6.34 -7.93
N GLU A 44 -35.56 5.96 -9.20
CA GLU A 44 -36.76 5.90 -10.03
C GLU A 44 -37.57 4.63 -9.74
N ALA A 45 -36.90 3.52 -9.44
CA ALA A 45 -37.51 2.23 -9.13
C ALA A 45 -38.00 2.11 -7.68
N TYR A 46 -37.34 2.80 -6.73
CA TYR A 46 -37.61 2.64 -5.29
C TYR A 46 -38.01 3.94 -4.62
N ASN A 47 -39.19 3.96 -4.02
CA ASN A 47 -39.65 5.13 -3.29
C ASN A 47 -38.78 5.37 -2.05
N ILE A 48 -38.09 6.49 -2.04
CA ILE A 48 -37.20 6.94 -0.95
C ILE A 48 -37.91 7.03 0.43
N ARG A 49 -39.24 7.02 0.44
CA ARG A 49 -40.05 7.12 1.67
C ARG A 49 -40.38 5.74 2.30
N ASP A 50 -40.03 4.65 1.66
CA ASP A 50 -40.36 3.29 2.13
C ASP A 50 -39.13 2.35 2.16
N PHE A 51 -38.08 2.79 2.87
CA PHE A 51 -36.87 1.98 3.05
C PHE A 51 -37.00 0.83 4.05
N LYS A 52 -38.15 0.63 4.66
CA LYS A 52 -38.41 -0.46 5.63
C LYS A 52 -38.35 -1.85 4.99
N GLY A 53 -37.92 -2.14 3.95
CA GLY A 53 -37.74 -3.45 3.30
C GLY A 53 -36.50 -3.51 2.42
N LEU A 54 -35.67 -2.42 2.44
CA LEU A 54 -34.54 -2.33 1.54
C LEU A 54 -33.20 -2.74 2.20
N LEU A 55 -33.20 -2.93 3.53
CA LEU A 55 -32.03 -3.41 4.24
C LEU A 55 -31.96 -4.94 4.17
N PRO A 56 -30.75 -5.51 4.05
CA PRO A 56 -30.59 -6.94 3.99
C PRO A 56 -30.95 -7.61 5.32
N VAL A 57 -31.43 -8.84 5.24
CA VAL A 57 -31.61 -9.71 6.41
C VAL A 57 -30.33 -10.52 6.58
N VAL A 58 -29.51 -10.12 7.55
CA VAL A 58 -28.18 -10.70 7.82
C VAL A 58 -27.95 -10.76 9.33
N LEU A 59 -26.98 -11.60 9.74
CA LEU A 59 -26.61 -11.76 11.15
C LEU A 59 -25.68 -10.64 11.67
N ARG A 60 -25.03 -9.89 10.77
CA ARG A 60 -24.12 -8.82 11.15
C ARG A 60 -24.85 -7.52 11.37
N PRO A 61 -24.41 -6.67 12.33
CA PRO A 61 -24.97 -5.33 12.49
C PRO A 61 -24.89 -4.52 11.20
N VAL A 62 -25.98 -3.81 10.88
CA VAL A 62 -26.12 -3.02 9.66
C VAL A 62 -26.01 -1.52 9.95
N ILE A 63 -25.24 -0.82 9.14
CA ILE A 63 -25.16 0.64 9.12
C ILE A 63 -25.94 1.13 7.90
N ALA A 64 -26.97 1.95 8.10
CA ALA A 64 -27.65 2.62 7.00
C ALA A 64 -26.96 3.95 6.70
N THR A 65 -26.54 4.14 5.45
CA THR A 65 -25.86 5.35 4.98
C THR A 65 -26.56 5.90 3.74
N TYR A 66 -26.87 7.21 3.76
CA TYR A 66 -27.43 7.90 2.60
C TYR A 66 -26.51 9.08 2.21
N ARG A 67 -25.50 8.83 1.38
CA ARG A 67 -24.40 9.76 1.12
C ARG A 67 -24.70 10.75 -0.01
N PRO A 68 -24.56 12.09 0.20
CA PRO A 68 -24.73 13.07 -0.88
C PRO A 68 -23.55 13.10 -1.84
N ALA A 69 -23.80 13.59 -3.06
CA ALA A 69 -22.80 13.64 -4.13
C ALA A 69 -21.56 14.47 -3.75
N GLU A 70 -21.74 15.58 -3.04
CA GLU A 70 -20.64 16.43 -2.58
C GLU A 70 -19.73 15.75 -1.55
N GLN A 71 -20.18 14.63 -0.96
CA GLN A 71 -19.41 13.78 -0.03
C GLN A 71 -19.13 12.38 -0.60
N GLY A 72 -19.03 12.28 -1.94
CA GLY A 72 -18.66 11.04 -2.62
C GLY A 72 -19.77 10.01 -2.72
N GLY A 73 -21.03 10.41 -2.59
CA GLY A 73 -22.22 9.58 -2.81
C GLY A 73 -22.84 9.76 -4.18
N ALA A 74 -24.00 9.14 -4.38
CA ALA A 74 -24.81 9.27 -5.57
C ALA A 74 -26.05 10.17 -5.37
N SER A 75 -26.40 10.50 -4.12
CA SER A 75 -27.60 11.28 -3.81
C SER A 75 -27.49 12.75 -4.25
N GLN A 76 -28.56 13.24 -4.93
CA GLN A 76 -28.73 14.64 -5.30
C GLN A 76 -29.66 15.41 -4.34
N LEU A 77 -30.05 14.80 -3.22
CA LEU A 77 -30.93 15.43 -2.24
C LEU A 77 -30.27 16.65 -1.58
N THR A 78 -31.02 17.73 -1.50
CA THR A 78 -30.62 18.92 -0.72
C THR A 78 -30.53 18.60 0.77
N GLY A 79 -29.81 19.41 1.55
CA GLY A 79 -29.70 19.22 3.01
C GLY A 79 -31.07 19.09 3.71
N LYS A 80 -32.09 19.92 3.30
CA LYS A 80 -33.46 19.80 3.82
C LYS A 80 -34.11 18.46 3.48
N GLN A 81 -33.91 17.94 2.27
CA GLN A 81 -34.46 16.64 1.88
C GLN A 81 -33.77 15.49 2.60
N ARG A 82 -32.44 15.53 2.80
CA ARG A 82 -31.68 14.56 3.60
C ARG A 82 -32.13 14.53 5.05
N LEU A 83 -32.37 15.72 5.62
CA LEU A 83 -32.94 15.84 6.95
C LEU A 83 -34.30 15.16 7.07
N LEU A 84 -35.23 15.46 6.14
CA LEU A 84 -36.55 14.82 6.07
C LEU A 84 -36.44 13.29 5.86
N PHE A 85 -35.44 12.85 5.09
CA PHE A 85 -35.14 11.45 4.90
C PHE A 85 -34.91 10.74 6.25
N TRP A 86 -34.01 11.24 7.09
CA TRP A 86 -33.70 10.66 8.40
C TRP A 86 -34.86 10.74 9.39
N LEU A 87 -35.69 11.77 9.30
CA LEU A 87 -36.88 11.93 10.16
C LEU A 87 -37.99 10.92 9.83
N PHE A 88 -38.25 10.70 8.55
CA PHE A 88 -39.37 9.87 8.10
C PHE A 88 -38.99 8.40 7.89
N ASN A 89 -37.73 8.12 7.56
CA ASN A 89 -37.25 6.77 7.35
C ASN A 89 -36.38 6.36 8.53
N ARG A 90 -36.98 5.67 9.49
CA ARG A 90 -36.22 4.99 10.54
C ARG A 90 -35.99 3.54 10.08
N PRO A 91 -34.91 3.30 9.25
CA PRO A 91 -34.62 1.94 8.81
C PRO A 91 -34.35 1.07 10.03
N ALA A 92 -34.68 -0.22 9.90
CA ALA A 92 -34.38 -1.20 10.94
C ALA A 92 -32.87 -1.54 10.99
N ALA A 93 -32.01 -0.51 10.95
CA ALA A 93 -30.56 -0.65 11.00
C ALA A 93 -30.06 -0.55 12.43
N ASP A 94 -28.90 -1.11 12.72
CA ASP A 94 -28.25 -1.03 14.02
C ASP A 94 -27.58 0.32 14.22
N PHE A 95 -27.05 0.93 13.14
CA PHE A 95 -26.44 2.25 13.15
C PHE A 95 -26.91 3.11 11.97
N PHE A 96 -26.81 4.42 12.12
CA PHE A 96 -27.15 5.42 11.10
C PHE A 96 -25.94 6.35 10.86
N ASP A 97 -25.44 6.39 9.65
CA ASP A 97 -24.39 7.36 9.25
C ASP A 97 -25.09 8.65 8.80
N VAL A 98 -25.06 9.67 9.66
CA VAL A 98 -25.67 10.98 9.45
C VAL A 98 -24.58 12.02 9.27
N GLU A 99 -24.65 12.78 8.19
CA GLU A 99 -23.66 13.81 7.89
C GLU A 99 -23.63 14.88 8.97
N PHE A 100 -22.42 15.39 9.25
CA PHE A 100 -22.19 16.37 10.31
C PHE A 100 -23.03 17.64 10.15
N ASP A 101 -23.20 18.15 8.93
CA ASP A 101 -24.06 19.31 8.65
C ASP A 101 -25.54 19.06 9.01
N ILE A 102 -26.02 17.84 8.78
CA ILE A 102 -27.37 17.42 9.16
C ILE A 102 -27.46 17.24 10.68
N ALA A 103 -26.49 16.57 11.30
CA ALA A 103 -26.46 16.30 12.73
C ALA A 103 -26.39 17.58 13.60
N THR A 104 -25.94 18.70 13.04
CA THR A 104 -25.84 20.01 13.71
C THR A 104 -27.00 20.95 13.40
N THR A 105 -27.98 20.54 12.58
CA THR A 105 -29.13 21.40 12.26
C THR A 105 -30.04 21.63 13.50
N PRO A 106 -30.14 22.87 14.04
CA PRO A 106 -30.98 23.14 15.18
C PRO A 106 -32.45 22.83 14.89
N SER A 107 -33.22 22.57 15.93
CA SER A 107 -34.70 22.44 15.93
C SER A 107 -35.33 21.18 15.36
N VAL A 108 -34.60 20.29 14.70
CA VAL A 108 -35.24 19.14 14.05
C VAL A 108 -35.02 17.83 14.80
N PHE A 109 -33.93 17.72 15.55
CA PHE A 109 -33.62 16.56 16.40
C PHE A 109 -33.64 16.89 17.90
N ASP A 110 -34.47 17.85 18.31
CA ASP A 110 -34.50 18.31 19.70
C ASP A 110 -35.17 17.31 20.66
N SER A 111 -35.90 16.33 20.13
CA SER A 111 -36.48 15.27 20.95
C SER A 111 -35.75 13.95 20.76
N ASP A 112 -35.46 13.21 21.85
CA ASP A 112 -34.94 11.83 21.81
C ASP A 112 -35.89 10.87 21.12
N LYS A 113 -37.11 11.29 20.79
CA LYS A 113 -38.11 10.50 20.07
C LYS A 113 -37.86 10.45 18.60
N ASP A 114 -37.02 11.36 18.06
CA ASP A 114 -36.81 11.48 16.61
C ASP A 114 -35.68 10.62 16.07
N LEU A 115 -34.57 10.46 16.82
CA LEU A 115 -33.43 9.63 16.46
C LEU A 115 -32.73 9.09 17.71
N ASP A 116 -32.41 7.80 17.74
CA ASP A 116 -31.59 7.22 18.80
C ASP A 116 -30.12 7.59 18.58
N TRP A 117 -29.67 8.66 19.24
CA TRP A 117 -28.32 9.21 19.11
C TRP A 117 -27.22 8.27 19.57
N SER A 118 -27.53 7.24 20.37
CA SER A 118 -26.55 6.21 20.74
C SER A 118 -26.12 5.35 19.56
N ARG A 119 -26.92 5.32 18.48
CA ARG A 119 -26.73 4.56 17.23
C ARG A 119 -26.28 5.44 16.07
N VAL A 120 -26.15 6.75 16.28
CA VAL A 120 -25.74 7.71 15.24
C VAL A 120 -24.22 7.75 15.12
N ILE A 121 -23.75 7.63 13.88
CA ILE A 121 -22.40 7.96 13.44
C ILE A 121 -22.48 9.34 12.79
N SER A 122 -21.98 10.40 13.47
CA SER A 122 -21.86 11.71 12.84
C SER A 122 -20.63 11.72 11.94
N SER A 123 -20.81 11.96 10.65
CA SER A 123 -19.74 11.80 9.66
C SER A 123 -19.38 13.09 8.93
N TYR A 124 -18.07 13.33 8.77
CA TYR A 124 -17.49 14.38 7.96
C TYR A 124 -16.62 13.78 6.87
N HIS A 125 -16.83 14.20 5.63
CA HIS A 125 -16.04 13.76 4.48
C HIS A 125 -15.46 14.95 3.72
N ASN A 126 -14.17 14.85 3.33
CA ASN A 126 -13.53 15.82 2.46
C ASN A 126 -12.68 15.13 1.40
N PHE A 127 -13.09 15.21 0.13
CA PHE A 127 -12.42 14.59 -1.00
C PHE A 127 -11.33 15.48 -1.63
N ARG A 128 -11.09 16.68 -1.09
CA ARG A 128 -10.08 17.62 -1.61
C ARG A 128 -8.73 17.49 -0.92
N GLY A 129 -8.71 17.04 0.34
CA GLY A 129 -7.50 16.93 1.14
C GLY A 129 -7.78 16.97 2.63
N VAL A 130 -6.73 16.97 3.44
CA VAL A 130 -6.81 17.16 4.88
C VAL A 130 -7.06 18.65 5.16
N PRO A 131 -8.17 19.05 5.80
CA PRO A 131 -8.41 20.44 6.16
C PRO A 131 -7.37 20.96 7.15
N ALA A 132 -6.93 22.20 6.98
CA ALA A 132 -6.02 22.84 7.93
C ALA A 132 -6.66 23.02 9.32
N ASP A 133 -7.99 23.14 9.39
CA ASP A 133 -8.77 23.28 10.62
C ASP A 133 -9.39 21.95 11.11
N LEU A 134 -8.78 20.80 10.79
CA LEU A 134 -9.30 19.46 11.10
C LEU A 134 -9.62 19.30 12.60
N VAL A 135 -8.77 19.81 13.47
CA VAL A 135 -9.00 19.80 14.94
C VAL A 135 -10.25 20.59 15.30
N SER A 136 -10.47 21.78 14.71
CA SER A 136 -11.67 22.59 14.94
C SER A 136 -12.93 21.90 14.40
N ILE A 137 -12.82 21.15 13.29
CA ILE A 137 -13.92 20.30 12.78
C ILE A 137 -14.26 19.23 13.84
N TYR A 138 -13.25 18.51 14.34
CA TYR A 138 -13.43 17.52 15.40
C TYR A 138 -14.11 18.16 16.65
N GLU A 139 -13.63 19.30 17.13
CA GLU A 139 -14.20 20.01 18.29
C GLU A 139 -15.67 20.42 18.11
N ARG A 140 -16.08 20.73 16.87
CA ARG A 140 -17.49 20.98 16.55
C ARG A 140 -18.30 19.69 16.51
N MET A 141 -17.73 18.62 15.95
CA MET A 141 -18.38 17.31 15.89
C MET A 141 -18.56 16.71 17.29
N SER A 142 -17.60 16.88 18.19
CA SER A 142 -17.65 16.35 19.56
C SER A 142 -18.77 16.99 20.42
N LYS A 143 -19.29 18.15 20.00
CA LYS A 143 -20.44 18.82 20.64
C LYS A 143 -21.79 18.28 20.16
N THR A 144 -21.81 17.42 19.14
CA THR A 144 -23.05 16.75 18.70
C THR A 144 -23.49 15.69 19.72
N ARG A 145 -24.72 15.28 19.62
CA ARG A 145 -25.26 14.19 20.49
C ARG A 145 -24.79 12.80 20.03
N ALA A 146 -24.14 12.70 18.85
CA ALA A 146 -23.68 11.44 18.29
C ALA A 146 -22.55 10.84 19.16
N ARG A 147 -22.68 9.55 19.44
CA ARG A 147 -21.69 8.82 20.24
C ARG A 147 -20.50 8.34 19.43
N ILE A 148 -20.65 8.22 18.12
CA ILE A 148 -19.61 7.80 17.19
C ILE A 148 -19.33 8.94 16.23
N LEU A 149 -18.06 9.34 16.09
CA LEU A 149 -17.63 10.40 15.19
C LEU A 149 -16.78 9.80 14.08
N LYS A 150 -17.11 10.12 12.83
CA LYS A 150 -16.40 9.64 11.65
C LYS A 150 -15.81 10.81 10.86
N ILE A 151 -14.50 10.80 10.67
CA ILE A 151 -13.78 11.75 9.83
C ILE A 151 -13.08 10.96 8.73
N ALA A 152 -13.40 11.26 7.47
CA ALA A 152 -12.79 10.65 6.30
C ALA A 152 -12.35 11.75 5.33
N VAL A 153 -11.03 11.89 5.12
CA VAL A 153 -10.46 12.94 4.29
C VAL A 153 -9.49 12.37 3.27
N GLN A 154 -9.37 12.99 2.09
CA GLN A 154 -8.45 12.55 1.06
C GLN A 154 -7.01 12.78 1.49
N ALA A 155 -6.18 11.75 1.38
CA ALA A 155 -4.73 11.86 1.51
C ALA A 155 -4.07 12.01 0.14
N HIS A 156 -3.03 12.83 0.07
CA HIS A 156 -2.20 13.05 -1.11
C HIS A 156 -0.75 12.60 -0.90
N ASP A 157 -0.37 12.43 0.36
CA ASP A 157 0.92 11.91 0.83
C ASP A 157 0.72 11.07 2.09
N ALA A 158 1.63 10.15 2.37
CA ALA A 158 1.53 9.29 3.57
C ALA A 158 1.56 10.09 4.89
N THR A 159 2.17 11.28 4.91
CA THR A 159 2.18 12.17 6.07
C THR A 159 0.80 12.75 6.42
N ASP A 160 -0.15 12.72 5.49
CA ASP A 160 -1.53 13.12 5.73
C ASP A 160 -2.27 12.19 6.72
N CYS A 161 -1.68 11.02 7.03
CA CYS A 161 -2.18 10.16 8.10
C CYS A 161 -1.99 10.75 9.51
N LEU A 162 -0.98 11.60 9.72
CA LEU A 162 -0.64 12.14 11.04
C LEU A 162 -1.78 12.91 11.70
N PRO A 163 -2.42 13.89 11.03
CA PRO A 163 -3.56 14.60 11.59
C PRO A 163 -4.73 13.68 11.94
N LEU A 164 -4.90 12.57 11.20
CA LEU A 164 -5.98 11.61 11.46
C LEU A 164 -5.68 10.78 12.72
N PHE A 165 -4.44 10.38 12.95
CA PHE A 165 -4.04 9.74 14.20
C PHE A 165 -4.14 10.69 15.40
N ASP A 166 -3.86 11.99 15.20
CA ASP A 166 -4.04 12.99 16.26
C ASP A 166 -5.51 13.16 16.66
N VAL A 167 -6.42 13.36 15.70
CA VAL A 167 -7.86 13.48 16.03
C VAL A 167 -8.45 12.18 16.56
N LEU A 168 -7.95 11.01 16.12
CA LEU A 168 -8.32 9.72 16.70
C LEU A 168 -7.96 9.68 18.18
N GLN A 169 -6.72 10.03 18.53
CA GLN A 169 -6.24 10.02 19.92
C GLN A 169 -7.01 11.03 20.79
N ARG A 170 -7.30 12.24 20.26
CA ARG A 170 -8.11 13.25 20.97
C ARG A 170 -9.51 12.73 21.26
N GLY A 171 -10.20 12.19 20.26
CA GLY A 171 -11.55 11.66 20.43
C GLY A 171 -11.62 10.53 21.46
N LEU A 172 -10.65 9.65 21.49
CA LEU A 172 -10.55 8.59 22.50
C LEU A 172 -10.33 9.18 23.92
N THR A 173 -9.50 10.21 24.03
CA THR A 173 -9.24 10.90 25.29
C THR A 173 -10.52 11.59 25.81
N ASP A 174 -11.32 12.16 24.91
CA ASP A 174 -12.59 12.83 25.22
C ASP A 174 -13.74 11.81 25.43
N GLY A 175 -13.50 10.52 25.29
CA GLY A 175 -14.47 9.44 25.52
C GLY A 175 -15.40 9.14 24.34
N HIS A 176 -15.10 9.64 23.15
CA HIS A 176 -15.85 9.32 21.93
C HIS A 176 -15.36 8.03 21.26
N LYS A 177 -16.28 7.32 20.62
CA LYS A 177 -15.91 6.30 19.63
C LYS A 177 -15.53 7.01 18.33
N MET A 178 -14.34 6.75 17.82
CA MET A 178 -13.79 7.45 16.65
C MET A 178 -13.59 6.53 15.46
N ILE A 179 -13.86 7.05 14.28
CA ILE A 179 -13.48 6.49 12.98
C ILE A 179 -12.70 7.58 12.24
N ALA A 180 -11.38 7.43 12.11
CA ALA A 180 -10.51 8.42 11.47
C ALA A 180 -9.78 7.76 10.29
N ILE A 181 -10.12 8.18 9.06
CA ILE A 181 -9.64 7.55 7.82
C ILE A 181 -9.05 8.61 6.89
N ALA A 182 -7.81 8.41 6.51
CA ALA A 182 -7.22 9.03 5.35
C ALA A 182 -7.56 8.19 4.11
N MET A 183 -8.25 8.77 3.13
CA MET A 183 -8.66 8.10 1.90
C MET A 183 -7.54 8.14 0.85
N GLY A 184 -7.56 7.18 -0.08
CA GLY A 184 -6.51 7.04 -1.10
C GLY A 184 -5.39 6.09 -0.67
N ALA A 185 -4.54 5.69 -1.63
CA ALA A 185 -3.40 4.83 -1.36
C ALA A 185 -2.44 5.41 -0.31
N PRO A 186 -2.15 6.74 -0.27
CA PRO A 186 -1.30 7.32 0.77
C PRO A 186 -1.89 7.17 2.18
N GLY A 187 -3.21 7.05 2.30
CA GLY A 187 -3.93 6.96 3.57
C GLY A 187 -4.03 5.55 4.18
N LEU A 188 -3.50 4.53 3.52
CA LEU A 188 -3.68 3.11 3.89
C LEU A 188 -3.29 2.80 5.34
N ALA A 189 -2.26 3.45 5.86
CA ALA A 189 -1.81 3.26 7.24
C ALA A 189 -2.92 3.50 8.28
N THR A 190 -3.85 4.44 8.04
CA THR A 190 -4.96 4.69 8.96
C THR A 190 -5.97 3.54 8.99
N ARG A 191 -6.15 2.82 7.88
CA ARG A 191 -7.04 1.66 7.80
C ARG A 191 -6.46 0.44 8.50
N ILE A 192 -5.14 0.25 8.41
CA ILE A 192 -4.44 -0.90 8.98
C ILE A 192 -4.13 -0.68 10.46
N LEU A 193 -3.59 0.48 10.83
CA LEU A 193 -3.14 0.77 12.19
C LEU A 193 -4.20 1.47 13.06
N GLY A 194 -5.21 2.09 12.46
CA GLY A 194 -6.27 2.78 13.20
C GLY A 194 -6.96 1.90 14.24
N PRO A 195 -7.39 0.67 13.90
CA PRO A 195 -8.04 -0.23 14.85
C PRO A 195 -7.17 -0.54 16.08
N SER A 196 -5.89 -0.88 15.91
CA SER A 196 -4.97 -1.13 17.03
C SER A 196 -4.71 0.10 17.90
N ARG A 197 -5.04 1.29 17.39
CA ARG A 197 -4.95 2.58 18.10
C ARG A 197 -6.27 3.03 18.71
N GLY A 198 -7.30 2.17 18.64
CA GLY A 198 -8.59 2.40 19.28
C GLY A 198 -9.66 2.97 18.34
N ALA A 199 -9.46 2.99 17.03
CA ALA A 199 -10.55 3.30 16.12
C ALA A 199 -11.70 2.32 16.32
N PHE A 200 -12.94 2.80 16.26
CA PHE A 200 -14.13 1.99 16.47
C PHE A 200 -14.26 0.88 15.43
N MET A 201 -13.92 1.17 14.17
CA MET A 201 -13.85 0.21 13.07
C MET A 201 -12.98 0.75 11.94
N THR A 202 -12.63 -0.13 11.00
CA THR A 202 -12.07 0.24 9.70
C THR A 202 -13.01 -0.18 8.58
N TYR A 203 -12.90 0.47 7.41
CA TYR A 203 -13.71 0.16 6.23
C TYR A 203 -12.92 -0.61 5.19
N ALA A 204 -13.56 -1.62 4.62
CA ALA A 204 -13.03 -2.46 3.56
C ALA A 204 -14.02 -2.60 2.40
N SER A 205 -13.54 -3.02 1.24
CA SER A 205 -14.38 -3.52 0.15
C SER A 205 -14.61 -5.02 0.29
N LEU A 206 -15.70 -5.53 -0.30
CA LEU A 206 -15.94 -6.97 -0.40
C LEU A 206 -14.95 -7.61 -1.36
N ASP A 207 -14.81 -7.02 -2.55
CA ASP A 207 -13.89 -7.44 -3.60
C ASP A 207 -12.96 -6.26 -3.97
N ALA A 208 -11.77 -6.53 -4.49
CA ALA A 208 -10.77 -5.50 -4.83
C ALA A 208 -11.29 -4.44 -5.83
N ASN A 209 -12.19 -4.84 -6.74
CA ASN A 209 -12.79 -3.97 -7.76
C ASN A 209 -14.13 -3.33 -7.34
N LYS A 210 -14.59 -3.55 -6.11
CA LYS A 210 -15.85 -3.01 -5.56
C LYS A 210 -15.62 -2.00 -4.43
N ALA A 211 -14.53 -1.24 -4.50
CA ALA A 211 -14.25 -0.18 -3.54
C ALA A 211 -15.31 0.94 -3.63
N THR A 212 -15.89 1.32 -2.50
CA THR A 212 -16.88 2.41 -2.39
C THR A 212 -16.23 3.75 -2.03
N ALA A 213 -14.94 3.74 -1.72
CA ALA A 213 -14.14 4.95 -1.46
C ALA A 213 -12.68 4.73 -1.89
N PRO A 214 -11.95 5.80 -2.26
CA PRO A 214 -10.55 5.69 -2.66
C PRO A 214 -9.67 5.00 -1.61
N GLY A 215 -8.77 4.12 -2.06
CA GLY A 215 -7.80 3.43 -1.20
C GLY A 215 -8.40 2.37 -0.26
N GLN A 216 -9.63 1.93 -0.49
CA GLN A 216 -10.14 0.73 0.17
C GLN A 216 -9.42 -0.50 -0.39
N ILE A 217 -9.01 -1.37 0.53
CA ILE A 217 -8.54 -2.73 0.23
C ILE A 217 -9.63 -3.73 0.67
N SER A 218 -9.55 -4.95 0.18
CA SER A 218 -10.54 -5.96 0.52
C SER A 218 -10.48 -6.38 1.99
N ALA A 219 -11.61 -6.79 2.56
CA ALA A 219 -11.64 -7.33 3.92
C ALA A 219 -10.75 -8.58 4.06
N ARG A 220 -10.70 -9.40 3.00
CA ARG A 220 -9.80 -10.55 2.92
C ARG A 220 -8.34 -10.13 3.05
N GLU A 221 -7.91 -9.09 2.34
CA GLU A 221 -6.54 -8.59 2.41
C GLU A 221 -6.20 -8.02 3.80
N LEU A 222 -7.12 -7.29 4.44
CA LEU A 222 -6.96 -6.83 5.81
C LEU A 222 -6.74 -7.99 6.79
N ARG A 223 -7.49 -9.10 6.63
CA ARG A 223 -7.41 -10.28 7.50
C ARG A 223 -6.21 -11.17 7.18
N GLU A 224 -6.01 -11.52 5.91
CA GLU A 224 -5.05 -12.54 5.50
C GLU A 224 -3.63 -11.99 5.30
N VAL A 225 -3.51 -10.77 4.73
CA VAL A 225 -2.20 -10.16 4.47
C VAL A 225 -1.74 -9.32 5.66
N TYR A 226 -2.57 -8.37 6.10
CA TYR A 226 -2.18 -7.47 7.19
C TYR A 226 -2.50 -8.03 8.57
N ARG A 227 -3.40 -9.00 8.69
CA ARG A 227 -3.79 -9.64 9.95
C ARG A 227 -4.13 -8.62 11.03
N ILE A 228 -4.94 -7.60 10.66
CA ILE A 228 -5.17 -6.43 11.50
C ILE A 228 -5.68 -6.76 12.89
N GLU A 229 -6.36 -7.90 13.07
CA GLU A 229 -6.87 -8.37 14.35
C GLU A 229 -5.76 -8.78 15.33
N LYS A 230 -4.56 -9.07 14.81
CA LYS A 230 -3.39 -9.42 15.61
C LYS A 230 -2.49 -8.21 15.93
N ILE A 231 -2.73 -7.05 15.27
CA ILE A 231 -1.92 -5.85 15.46
C ILE A 231 -2.32 -5.16 16.77
N THR A 232 -1.34 -4.86 17.59
CA THR A 232 -1.48 -4.06 18.81
C THR A 232 -0.75 -2.72 18.69
N ARG A 233 -0.80 -1.89 19.72
CA ARG A 233 0.00 -0.64 19.77
C ARG A 233 1.51 -0.95 19.87
N GLU A 234 1.85 -2.07 20.42
CA GLU A 234 3.21 -2.55 20.67
C GLU A 234 3.80 -3.27 19.45
N SER A 235 2.97 -3.72 18.52
CA SER A 235 3.43 -4.41 17.31
C SER A 235 4.43 -3.55 16.54
N GLN A 236 5.49 -4.19 16.07
CA GLN A 236 6.50 -3.54 15.26
C GLN A 236 5.92 -3.15 13.90
N VAL A 237 6.34 -2.00 13.38
CA VAL A 237 5.92 -1.52 12.06
C VAL A 237 7.12 -1.47 11.13
N MET A 238 6.96 -2.05 9.96
CA MET A 238 7.88 -1.97 8.84
C MET A 238 7.12 -1.53 7.61
N GLY A 239 7.80 -1.16 6.53
CA GLY A 239 7.06 -0.79 5.34
C GLY A 239 7.87 -0.62 4.08
N LEU A 240 7.17 -0.20 3.02
CA LEU A 240 7.73 0.17 1.73
C LEU A 240 7.43 1.64 1.46
N ILE A 241 8.44 2.41 1.10
CA ILE A 241 8.27 3.79 0.62
C ILE A 241 8.62 3.93 -0.85
N GLY A 242 7.80 4.65 -1.59
CA GLY A 242 7.95 4.91 -3.02
C GLY A 242 6.73 5.55 -3.63
N GLN A 243 6.71 5.68 -4.95
CA GLN A 243 5.55 6.20 -5.69
C GLN A 243 5.55 5.74 -7.14
N PRO A 244 4.52 4.99 -7.58
CA PRO A 244 3.48 4.35 -6.77
C PRO A 244 3.99 3.09 -6.04
N VAL A 245 3.31 2.65 -4.96
CA VAL A 245 3.61 1.40 -4.24
C VAL A 245 2.40 0.47 -4.07
N SER A 246 1.23 0.90 -4.54
CA SER A 246 -0.04 0.18 -4.37
C SER A 246 -0.08 -1.20 -5.04
N HIS A 247 0.75 -1.43 -6.05
CA HIS A 247 0.82 -2.71 -6.79
C HIS A 247 1.96 -3.62 -6.31
N SER A 248 2.66 -3.24 -5.25
CA SER A 248 3.79 -4.03 -4.74
C SER A 248 3.32 -5.29 -4.02
N VAL A 249 3.94 -6.41 -4.32
CA VAL A 249 3.73 -7.68 -3.61
C VAL A 249 4.56 -7.80 -2.33
N SER A 250 5.39 -6.80 -2.01
CA SER A 250 6.21 -6.80 -0.79
C SER A 250 5.40 -6.98 0.50
N PRO A 251 4.18 -6.42 0.66
CA PRO A 251 3.35 -6.70 1.84
C PRO A 251 3.01 -8.19 1.99
N HIS A 252 2.70 -8.90 0.90
CA HIS A 252 2.46 -10.34 0.92
C HIS A 252 3.69 -11.11 1.37
N ILE A 253 4.85 -10.76 0.83
CA ILE A 253 6.13 -11.40 1.13
C ILE A 253 6.50 -11.23 2.61
N HIS A 254 6.56 -9.98 3.08
CA HIS A 254 7.04 -9.68 4.43
C HIS A 254 6.03 -10.09 5.51
N ASN A 255 4.74 -9.84 5.33
CA ASN A 255 3.74 -10.20 6.33
C ASN A 255 3.61 -11.73 6.50
N SER A 256 3.72 -12.51 5.40
CA SER A 256 3.77 -13.96 5.50
C SER A 256 5.04 -14.46 6.20
N ALA A 257 6.17 -13.81 5.96
CA ALA A 257 7.43 -14.14 6.64
C ALA A 257 7.39 -13.82 8.13
N LEU A 258 6.85 -12.67 8.52
CA LEU A 258 6.66 -12.25 9.90
C LEU A 258 5.74 -13.22 10.65
N GLU A 259 4.66 -13.68 10.01
CA GLU A 259 3.76 -14.68 10.59
C GLU A 259 4.46 -16.02 10.78
N ALA A 260 5.15 -16.51 9.75
CA ALA A 260 5.87 -17.79 9.83
C ALA A 260 6.98 -17.80 10.91
N ALA A 261 7.60 -16.63 11.13
CA ALA A 261 8.62 -16.44 12.16
C ALA A 261 8.04 -16.17 13.57
N GLY A 262 6.70 -16.03 13.71
CA GLY A 262 6.06 -15.68 14.98
C GLY A 262 6.41 -14.30 15.52
N ILE A 263 6.75 -13.35 14.63
CA ILE A 263 7.15 -11.99 15.01
C ILE A 263 5.91 -11.09 15.01
N ASP A 264 5.66 -10.41 16.15
CA ASP A 264 4.60 -9.41 16.27
C ASP A 264 4.98 -8.13 15.54
N ALA A 265 4.66 -8.10 14.25
CA ALA A 265 4.97 -6.99 13.37
C ALA A 265 4.02 -6.96 12.16
N VAL A 266 3.94 -5.79 11.52
CA VAL A 266 3.21 -5.58 10.27
C VAL A 266 4.07 -4.79 9.27
N TYR A 267 3.99 -5.18 8.01
CA TYR A 267 4.64 -4.48 6.90
C TYR A 267 3.59 -3.78 6.03
N ILE A 268 3.70 -2.45 5.87
CA ILE A 268 2.71 -1.57 5.25
C ILE A 268 3.33 -0.78 4.11
N PRO A 269 2.69 -0.65 2.92
CA PRO A 269 3.12 0.28 1.89
C PRO A 269 2.72 1.71 2.25
N PHE A 270 3.66 2.64 2.07
CA PHE A 270 3.48 4.08 2.24
C PHE A 270 3.75 4.77 0.91
N GLU A 271 2.73 5.36 0.31
CA GLU A 271 2.89 6.16 -0.90
C GLU A 271 3.38 7.55 -0.53
N VAL A 272 4.65 7.82 -0.85
CA VAL A 272 5.39 9.01 -0.41
C VAL A 272 5.78 9.85 -1.61
N LYS A 273 5.31 11.09 -1.65
CA LYS A 273 5.73 12.12 -2.61
C LYS A 273 6.85 12.98 -2.02
N GLU A 274 6.63 13.43 -0.79
CA GLU A 274 7.52 14.35 -0.08
C GLU A 274 8.42 13.57 0.89
N LEU A 275 9.56 13.11 0.38
CA LEU A 275 10.45 12.19 1.11
C LEU A 275 10.96 12.77 2.43
N ARG A 276 11.46 14.04 2.44
CA ARG A 276 12.04 14.65 3.64
C ARG A 276 11.02 14.81 4.77
N PRO A 277 9.80 15.34 4.55
CA PRO A 277 8.74 15.34 5.55
C PRO A 277 8.40 13.94 6.07
N PHE A 278 8.30 12.94 5.19
CA PHE A 278 8.00 11.58 5.59
C PHE A 278 9.07 11.01 6.53
N ILE A 279 10.35 11.10 6.15
CA ILE A 279 11.45 10.60 6.99
C ILE A 279 11.46 11.31 8.34
N SER A 280 11.38 12.64 8.37
CA SER A 280 11.49 13.41 9.62
C SER A 280 10.28 13.23 10.54
N ARG A 281 9.05 13.25 10.00
CA ARG A 281 7.83 13.26 10.79
C ARG A 281 7.29 11.87 11.12
N MET A 282 7.61 10.85 10.29
CA MET A 282 7.07 9.51 10.48
C MET A 282 8.14 8.47 10.88
N ILE A 283 9.38 8.58 10.39
CA ILE A 283 10.36 7.51 10.58
C ILE A 283 11.43 7.84 11.62
N HIS A 284 12.03 9.03 11.55
CA HIS A 284 13.22 9.35 12.35
C HIS A 284 12.91 9.36 13.85
N PRO A 285 13.61 8.54 14.68
CA PRO A 285 13.25 8.32 16.09
C PRO A 285 13.16 9.59 16.95
N LEU A 286 14.00 10.60 16.64
CA LEU A 286 14.09 11.83 17.43
C LEU A 286 13.07 12.91 17.02
N THR A 287 12.47 12.79 15.83
CA THR A 287 11.59 13.86 15.29
C THR A 287 10.22 13.40 14.85
N ARG A 288 9.98 12.07 14.78
CA ARG A 288 8.68 11.53 14.38
C ARG A 288 7.57 11.95 15.33
N GLU A 289 6.43 12.29 14.76
CA GLU A 289 5.24 12.75 15.48
C GLU A 289 4.37 11.59 15.98
N LEU A 290 4.44 10.42 15.32
CA LEU A 290 3.65 9.27 15.69
C LEU A 290 4.45 8.33 16.61
N ASN A 291 3.89 8.05 17.79
CA ASN A 291 4.45 7.05 18.69
C ASN A 291 4.10 5.64 18.18
N TRP A 292 5.00 5.04 17.45
CA TRP A 292 4.92 3.68 16.94
C TRP A 292 6.26 2.96 17.02
N ASN A 293 6.22 1.62 17.00
CA ASN A 293 7.42 0.79 17.06
C ASN A 293 8.00 0.57 15.63
N MET A 294 8.38 1.67 14.97
CA MET A 294 8.96 1.63 13.62
C MET A 294 10.35 0.99 13.66
N ARG A 295 10.55 -0.08 12.86
CA ARG A 295 11.81 -0.82 12.76
C ARG A 295 12.59 -0.49 11.50
N GLY A 296 11.92 -0.08 10.44
CA GLY A 296 12.55 0.31 9.20
C GLY A 296 11.62 0.25 8.00
N VAL A 297 12.14 0.63 6.84
CA VAL A 297 11.37 0.63 5.59
C VAL A 297 12.25 0.20 4.40
N SER A 298 11.65 -0.52 3.46
CA SER A 298 12.18 -0.67 2.11
C SER A 298 12.01 0.65 1.35
N VAL A 299 12.95 0.97 0.48
CA VAL A 299 12.91 2.16 -0.37
C VAL A 299 12.91 1.75 -1.82
N THR A 300 11.89 2.18 -2.58
CA THR A 300 11.85 1.97 -4.02
C THR A 300 11.86 3.29 -4.79
N ALA A 301 11.69 3.22 -6.12
CA ALA A 301 11.65 4.40 -6.97
C ALA A 301 10.56 5.39 -6.51
N PRO A 302 10.83 6.70 -6.57
CA PRO A 302 12.05 7.36 -7.08
C PRO A 302 13.09 7.64 -5.98
N HIS A 303 12.95 7.13 -4.77
CA HIS A 303 13.59 7.66 -3.56
C HIS A 303 14.96 7.05 -3.21
N LYS A 304 15.40 5.95 -3.86
CA LYS A 304 16.62 5.18 -3.49
C LYS A 304 17.90 6.02 -3.38
N THR A 305 18.06 7.04 -4.23
CA THR A 305 19.23 7.95 -4.19
C THR A 305 19.00 9.12 -3.25
N ALA A 306 17.83 9.78 -3.36
CA ALA A 306 17.54 10.98 -2.58
C ALA A 306 17.50 10.73 -1.07
N VAL A 307 17.13 9.53 -0.64
CA VAL A 307 17.03 9.17 0.78
C VAL A 307 18.39 9.17 1.48
N MET A 308 19.48 8.98 0.75
CA MET A 308 20.84 8.92 1.31
C MET A 308 21.22 10.17 2.09
N GLU A 309 20.75 11.34 1.69
CA GLU A 309 21.03 12.63 2.36
C GLU A 309 20.26 12.78 3.69
N LEU A 310 19.32 11.87 3.98
CA LEU A 310 18.44 11.93 5.15
C LEU A 310 18.78 10.88 6.21
N LEU A 311 19.86 10.13 6.01
CA LEU A 311 20.28 9.04 6.88
C LEU A 311 21.51 9.42 7.70
N ASP A 312 21.54 8.92 8.94
CA ASP A 312 22.66 9.19 9.86
C ASP A 312 23.89 8.34 9.52
N TRP A 313 23.67 7.16 8.97
CA TRP A 313 24.72 6.23 8.57
C TRP A 313 24.33 5.44 7.33
N ILE A 314 25.29 5.17 6.46
CA ILE A 314 25.08 4.39 5.23
C ILE A 314 26.17 3.34 5.12
N ASP A 315 25.77 2.10 4.85
CA ASP A 315 26.68 1.00 4.57
C ASP A 315 27.62 1.30 3.40
N ASP A 316 28.86 0.82 3.45
CA ASP A 316 29.86 1.12 2.44
C ASP A 316 29.44 0.62 1.05
N SER A 317 28.83 -0.56 0.96
CA SER A 317 28.29 -1.08 -0.31
C SER A 317 27.18 -0.18 -0.87
N ALA A 318 26.25 0.28 -0.04
CA ALA A 318 25.19 1.19 -0.46
C ALA A 318 25.75 2.56 -0.89
N ARG A 319 26.83 3.02 -0.26
CA ARG A 319 27.55 4.25 -0.61
C ARG A 319 28.25 4.12 -1.97
N GLU A 320 28.93 3.00 -2.22
CA GLU A 320 29.58 2.71 -3.50
C GLU A 320 28.54 2.53 -4.62
N ILE A 321 27.42 1.86 -4.35
CA ILE A 321 26.30 1.72 -5.29
C ILE A 321 25.61 3.07 -5.55
N GLY A 322 25.61 3.99 -4.56
CA GLY A 322 24.92 5.29 -4.62
C GLY A 322 23.42 5.19 -4.57
N ALA A 323 22.91 4.15 -3.92
CA ALA A 323 21.48 3.94 -3.72
C ALA A 323 21.23 3.13 -2.43
N VAL A 324 20.23 3.53 -1.67
CA VAL A 324 19.72 2.81 -0.50
C VAL A 324 18.33 2.26 -0.83
N ASN A 325 18.13 0.95 -0.64
CA ASN A 325 16.82 0.31 -0.76
C ASN A 325 16.24 -0.15 0.58
N THR A 326 16.99 -0.03 1.69
CA THR A 326 16.59 -0.49 3.02
C THR A 326 17.07 0.48 4.08
N ILE A 327 16.14 0.93 4.93
CA ILE A 327 16.41 1.75 6.11
C ILE A 327 16.12 0.89 7.35
N VAL A 328 17.04 0.91 8.30
CA VAL A 328 16.88 0.32 9.63
C VAL A 328 16.86 1.42 10.68
N VAL A 329 15.90 1.38 11.58
CA VAL A 329 15.85 2.24 12.77
C VAL A 329 16.66 1.56 13.88
N ASP A 330 17.84 2.08 14.20
CA ASP A 330 18.75 1.56 15.20
C ASP A 330 19.01 2.59 16.30
N GLY A 331 18.31 2.42 17.44
CA GLY A 331 18.32 3.41 18.50
C GLY A 331 17.85 4.78 17.99
N PRO A 332 18.68 5.85 18.14
CA PRO A 332 18.35 7.18 17.67
C PRO A 332 18.68 7.42 16.18
N GLN A 333 19.26 6.44 15.48
CA GLN A 333 19.81 6.59 14.14
C GLN A 333 18.98 5.91 13.07
N LEU A 334 19.02 6.46 11.85
CA LEU A 334 18.59 5.82 10.62
C LEU A 334 19.80 5.28 9.87
N ARG A 335 19.85 3.96 9.65
CA ARG A 335 20.92 3.29 8.91
C ARG A 335 20.45 2.82 7.56
N GLY A 336 21.19 3.15 6.50
CA GLY A 336 20.88 2.81 5.12
C GLY A 336 21.71 1.65 4.59
N TYR A 337 21.04 0.72 3.90
CA TYR A 337 21.66 -0.46 3.27
C TYR A 337 21.17 -0.63 1.84
N ASN A 338 21.88 -1.45 1.06
CA ASN A 338 21.46 -1.86 -0.25
C ASN A 338 21.38 -3.39 -0.32
N THR A 339 20.18 -3.95 -0.22
CA THR A 339 19.96 -5.39 -0.32
C THR A 339 19.71 -5.85 -1.77
N ASP A 340 19.54 -4.91 -2.73
CA ASP A 340 19.39 -5.25 -4.16
C ASP A 340 20.64 -5.97 -4.68
N ALA A 341 21.83 -5.57 -4.22
CA ALA A 341 23.09 -6.18 -4.64
C ALA A 341 23.18 -7.68 -4.29
N ALA A 342 22.88 -8.01 -3.03
CA ALA A 342 22.85 -9.41 -2.58
C ALA A 342 21.69 -10.17 -3.26
N GLY A 343 20.53 -9.52 -3.38
CA GLY A 343 19.34 -10.08 -4.05
C GLY A 343 19.57 -10.42 -5.52
N PHE A 344 20.26 -9.53 -6.23
CA PHE A 344 20.64 -9.76 -7.64
C PHE A 344 21.65 -10.90 -7.78
N LEU A 345 22.66 -10.92 -6.93
CA LEU A 345 23.78 -11.85 -7.08
C LEU A 345 23.41 -13.29 -6.73
N LYS A 346 22.56 -13.51 -5.72
CA LYS A 346 22.23 -14.85 -5.22
C LYS A 346 21.69 -15.80 -6.29
N PRO A 347 20.59 -15.47 -7.03
CA PRO A 347 20.06 -16.35 -8.06
C PRO A 347 21.03 -16.50 -9.25
N LEU A 348 21.82 -15.46 -9.54
CA LEU A 348 22.80 -15.50 -10.64
C LEU A 348 23.92 -16.50 -10.34
N LEU A 349 24.48 -16.48 -9.12
CA LEU A 349 25.50 -17.46 -8.70
C LEU A 349 24.97 -18.90 -8.66
N GLN A 350 23.71 -19.07 -8.27
CA GLN A 350 23.07 -20.40 -8.26
C GLN A 350 22.93 -21.00 -9.67
N ARG A 351 22.73 -20.15 -10.69
CA ARG A 351 22.53 -20.59 -12.07
C ARG A 351 23.82 -20.66 -12.89
N CYS A 352 24.71 -19.68 -12.70
CA CYS A 352 25.90 -19.52 -13.52
C CYS A 352 27.21 -19.99 -12.84
N GLY A 353 27.19 -20.13 -11.50
CA GLY A 353 28.41 -20.43 -10.73
C GLY A 353 29.37 -19.25 -10.66
N ASP A 354 30.63 -19.45 -10.97
CA ASP A 354 31.67 -18.39 -10.99
C ASP A 354 31.44 -17.40 -12.14
N LEU A 355 31.43 -16.11 -11.81
CA LEU A 355 31.21 -15.02 -12.78
C LEU A 355 32.50 -14.39 -13.26
N LYS A 356 33.67 -14.81 -12.75
CA LYS A 356 34.97 -14.22 -13.07
C LYS A 356 35.26 -14.28 -14.57
N GLY A 357 35.52 -13.09 -15.15
CA GLY A 357 35.84 -12.94 -16.58
C GLY A 357 34.66 -13.16 -17.52
N LEU A 358 33.46 -13.45 -17.04
CA LEU A 358 32.27 -13.50 -17.89
C LEU A 358 31.89 -12.10 -18.37
N ARG A 359 31.55 -11.98 -19.63
CA ARG A 359 31.08 -10.72 -20.23
C ARG A 359 29.60 -10.56 -19.93
N CYS A 360 29.27 -9.47 -19.23
CA CYS A 360 27.93 -9.16 -18.77
C CYS A 360 27.45 -7.83 -19.36
N ALA A 361 26.28 -7.84 -19.97
CA ALA A 361 25.60 -6.64 -20.44
C ALA A 361 24.52 -6.25 -19.42
N VAL A 362 24.54 -5.02 -18.94
CA VAL A 362 23.48 -4.47 -18.06
C VAL A 362 22.74 -3.37 -18.81
N ILE A 363 21.42 -3.51 -18.94
CA ILE A 363 20.55 -2.57 -19.66
C ILE A 363 19.77 -1.76 -18.62
N GLY A 364 20.05 -0.44 -18.53
CA GLY A 364 19.40 0.47 -17.59
C GLY A 364 20.37 1.33 -16.81
N THR A 365 19.88 2.43 -16.21
CA THR A 365 20.69 3.43 -15.50
C THR A 365 20.09 3.82 -14.13
N GLY A 366 19.18 3.00 -13.59
CA GLY A 366 18.56 3.22 -12.29
C GLY A 366 19.33 2.58 -11.13
N GLY A 367 18.79 2.70 -9.92
CA GLY A 367 19.40 2.15 -8.71
C GLY A 367 19.62 0.62 -8.75
N SER A 368 18.70 -0.14 -9.37
CA SER A 368 18.86 -1.58 -9.53
C SER A 368 19.93 -1.94 -10.56
N ALA A 369 20.08 -1.13 -11.63
CA ALA A 369 21.18 -1.27 -12.59
C ALA A 369 22.53 -1.00 -11.89
N ALA A 370 22.60 0.04 -11.07
CA ALA A 370 23.81 0.37 -10.29
C ALA A 370 24.21 -0.79 -9.35
N ALA A 371 23.22 -1.38 -8.67
CA ALA A 371 23.45 -2.54 -7.80
C ALA A 371 23.95 -3.76 -8.60
N ALA A 372 23.35 -4.02 -9.77
CA ALA A 372 23.77 -5.11 -10.65
C ALA A 372 25.22 -4.93 -11.16
N VAL A 373 25.55 -3.72 -11.66
CA VAL A 373 26.92 -3.39 -12.11
C VAL A 373 27.91 -3.57 -10.99
N TRP A 374 27.65 -2.98 -9.83
CA TRP A 374 28.53 -3.10 -8.65
C TRP A 374 28.74 -4.56 -8.25
N SER A 375 27.67 -5.34 -8.20
CA SER A 375 27.73 -6.75 -7.82
C SER A 375 28.56 -7.59 -8.80
N LEU A 376 28.38 -7.39 -10.11
CA LEU A 376 29.15 -8.07 -11.15
C LEU A 376 30.63 -7.73 -11.09
N LEU A 377 30.98 -6.45 -10.89
CA LEU A 377 32.37 -6.01 -10.74
C LEU A 377 33.06 -6.63 -9.51
N ARG A 378 32.34 -6.78 -8.39
CA ARG A 378 32.85 -7.46 -7.19
C ARG A 378 33.11 -8.96 -7.44
N GLN A 379 32.43 -9.58 -8.40
CA GLN A 379 32.69 -10.93 -8.87
C GLN A 379 33.72 -11.01 -10.02
N GLN A 380 34.41 -9.90 -10.32
CA GLN A 380 35.42 -9.81 -11.38
C GLN A 380 34.87 -10.15 -12.79
N ALA A 381 33.58 -9.87 -13.04
CA ALA A 381 32.99 -9.96 -14.36
C ALA A 381 33.38 -8.74 -15.22
N ASP A 382 33.39 -8.92 -16.56
CA ASP A 382 33.59 -7.85 -17.53
C ASP A 382 32.24 -7.22 -17.89
N VAL A 383 31.98 -5.99 -17.46
CA VAL A 383 30.66 -5.36 -17.53
C VAL A 383 30.62 -4.27 -18.60
N THR A 384 29.60 -4.32 -19.45
CA THR A 384 29.25 -3.24 -20.38
C THR A 384 27.84 -2.74 -20.08
N LEU A 385 27.70 -1.42 -19.95
CA LEU A 385 26.42 -0.77 -19.65
C LEU A 385 25.73 -0.31 -20.95
N PHE A 386 24.41 -0.56 -21.03
CA PHE A 386 23.57 -0.15 -22.15
C PHE A 386 22.40 0.70 -21.65
N GLY A 387 22.02 1.75 -22.40
CA GLY A 387 20.87 2.58 -22.05
C GLY A 387 20.41 3.43 -23.23
N ARG A 388 19.16 3.94 -23.12
CA ARG A 388 18.56 4.85 -24.12
C ARG A 388 19.10 6.27 -24.00
N ASP A 389 19.36 6.72 -22.78
CA ASP A 389 19.92 8.04 -22.49
C ASP A 389 21.44 7.93 -22.42
N ALA A 390 22.09 8.36 -23.49
CA ALA A 390 23.56 8.26 -23.62
C ALA A 390 24.30 9.02 -22.51
N LEU A 391 23.79 10.17 -22.05
CA LEU A 391 24.43 10.98 -20.99
C LEU A 391 24.38 10.25 -19.65
N LYS A 392 23.21 9.75 -19.26
CA LYS A 392 23.06 8.98 -18.02
C LYS A 392 23.83 7.67 -18.05
N THR A 393 23.86 7.01 -19.20
CA THR A 393 24.58 5.74 -19.39
C THR A 393 26.08 5.97 -19.25
N HIS A 394 26.60 7.00 -19.90
CA HIS A 394 28.02 7.37 -19.82
C HIS A 394 28.43 7.79 -18.39
N ALA A 395 27.64 8.65 -17.73
CA ALA A 395 27.92 9.07 -16.36
C ALA A 395 27.97 7.90 -15.37
N MET A 396 27.07 6.92 -15.52
CA MET A 396 27.08 5.72 -14.68
C MET A 396 28.28 4.84 -15.01
N ALA A 397 28.60 4.64 -16.30
CA ALA A 397 29.74 3.85 -16.75
C ALA A 397 31.07 4.45 -16.25
N GLU A 398 31.25 5.76 -16.37
CA GLU A 398 32.42 6.48 -15.83
C GLU A 398 32.56 6.28 -14.32
N ARG A 399 31.47 6.39 -13.58
CA ARG A 399 31.45 6.19 -12.13
C ARG A 399 31.93 4.80 -11.71
N PHE A 400 31.55 3.76 -12.45
CA PHE A 400 31.95 2.38 -12.15
C PHE A 400 33.21 1.90 -12.89
N GLY A 401 33.75 2.71 -13.78
CA GLY A 401 34.92 2.35 -14.58
C GLY A 401 34.64 1.24 -15.60
N VAL A 402 33.43 1.23 -16.20
CA VAL A 402 33.00 0.23 -17.19
C VAL A 402 32.73 0.87 -18.55
N ASP A 403 32.69 0.04 -19.61
CA ASP A 403 32.29 0.49 -20.94
C ASP A 403 30.80 0.84 -21.00
N SER A 404 30.44 1.79 -21.86
CA SER A 404 29.05 2.10 -22.20
C SER A 404 28.83 2.06 -23.71
N ARG A 405 27.63 1.59 -24.11
CA ARG A 405 27.23 1.50 -25.53
C ARG A 405 25.77 1.88 -25.73
N PRO A 406 25.40 2.42 -26.90
CA PRO A 406 24.01 2.64 -27.25
C PRO A 406 23.25 1.31 -27.36
N LEU A 407 21.99 1.30 -26.92
CA LEU A 407 21.14 0.10 -26.95
C LEU A 407 20.70 -0.25 -28.39
N GLU A 408 20.47 0.75 -29.25
CA GLU A 408 19.92 0.58 -30.60
C GLU A 408 20.82 -0.28 -31.52
N SER A 409 22.12 -0.24 -31.31
CA SER A 409 23.11 -1.01 -32.11
C SER A 409 23.62 -2.25 -31.39
N ALA A 410 23.01 -2.65 -30.28
CA ALA A 410 23.50 -3.71 -29.43
C ALA A 410 23.27 -5.10 -30.06
N ALA A 411 24.32 -5.92 -30.09
CA ALA A 411 24.27 -7.35 -30.39
C ALA A 411 24.93 -8.09 -29.22
N PHE A 412 24.19 -9.00 -28.61
CA PHE A 412 24.59 -9.59 -27.33
C PHE A 412 25.24 -10.97 -27.46
N HIS A 413 25.47 -11.46 -28.70
CA HIS A 413 26.09 -12.78 -28.98
C HIS A 413 27.47 -12.98 -28.35
N THR A 414 28.13 -11.91 -27.93
CA THR A 414 29.44 -11.97 -27.27
C THR A 414 29.33 -11.85 -25.74
N PHE A 415 28.14 -11.72 -25.20
CA PHE A 415 27.91 -11.63 -23.76
C PHE A 415 27.45 -12.99 -23.22
N SER A 416 27.96 -13.37 -22.06
CA SER A 416 27.49 -14.56 -21.35
C SER A 416 26.15 -14.28 -20.65
N ILE A 417 25.99 -13.07 -20.13
CA ILE A 417 24.81 -12.68 -19.34
C ILE A 417 24.28 -11.34 -19.85
N VAL A 418 22.98 -11.26 -20.10
CA VAL A 418 22.28 -10.02 -20.46
C VAL A 418 21.21 -9.73 -19.41
N VAL A 419 21.32 -8.56 -18.75
CA VAL A 419 20.44 -8.15 -17.64
C VAL A 419 19.54 -7.02 -18.07
N ASN A 420 18.21 -7.20 -17.98
CA ASN A 420 17.25 -6.10 -18.05
C ASN A 420 17.03 -5.51 -16.67
N ALA A 421 17.62 -4.34 -16.41
CA ALA A 421 17.42 -3.55 -15.19
C ALA A 421 16.57 -2.29 -15.44
N THR A 422 15.72 -2.32 -16.48
CA THR A 422 14.72 -1.29 -16.77
C THR A 422 13.32 -1.74 -16.33
N PRO A 423 12.35 -0.83 -16.20
CA PRO A 423 10.95 -1.23 -15.94
C PRO A 423 10.21 -1.74 -17.19
N LEU A 424 10.87 -1.83 -18.37
CA LEU A 424 10.22 -2.24 -19.60
C LEU A 424 9.83 -3.72 -19.53
N GLY A 425 8.57 -4.00 -19.84
CA GLY A 425 7.96 -5.34 -19.69
C GLY A 425 7.05 -5.47 -18.46
N THR A 426 6.99 -4.43 -17.60
CA THR A 426 6.14 -4.45 -16.38
C THR A 426 4.65 -4.47 -16.73
N ALA A 427 3.89 -5.37 -16.08
CA ALA A 427 2.44 -5.50 -16.25
C ALA A 427 1.72 -4.16 -15.99
N GLY A 428 0.73 -3.85 -16.84
CA GLY A 428 -0.07 -2.64 -16.74
C GLY A 428 0.64 -1.32 -17.10
N ILE A 429 1.97 -1.32 -17.33
CA ILE A 429 2.75 -0.13 -17.70
C ILE A 429 3.32 -0.26 -19.11
N SER A 430 4.08 -1.32 -19.37
CA SER A 430 4.76 -1.59 -20.62
C SER A 430 4.74 -3.10 -20.96
N GLU A 431 3.67 -3.76 -20.55
CA GLU A 431 3.48 -5.18 -20.77
C GLU A 431 3.51 -5.52 -22.27
N GLY A 432 4.23 -6.56 -22.61
CA GLY A 432 4.44 -6.94 -24.01
C GLY A 432 5.56 -6.18 -24.72
N GLU A 433 6.15 -5.15 -24.11
CA GLU A 433 7.37 -4.50 -24.62
C GLU A 433 8.62 -5.28 -24.18
N THR A 434 9.74 -5.08 -24.90
CA THR A 434 11.03 -5.70 -24.57
C THR A 434 12.19 -4.76 -24.88
N VAL A 435 13.27 -4.86 -24.11
CA VAL A 435 14.50 -4.09 -24.33
C VAL A 435 15.30 -4.61 -25.52
N VAL A 436 15.17 -5.91 -25.86
CA VAL A 436 15.90 -6.57 -26.94
C VAL A 436 15.05 -7.68 -27.55
N LEU A 437 15.31 -7.99 -28.81
CA LEU A 437 14.65 -9.04 -29.56
C LEU A 437 15.51 -10.32 -29.60
N ALA A 438 14.91 -11.47 -29.89
CA ALA A 438 15.54 -12.77 -29.97
C ALA A 438 16.83 -12.78 -30.83
N ALA A 439 16.79 -12.16 -32.02
CA ALA A 439 17.93 -12.07 -32.91
C ALA A 439 19.15 -11.36 -32.28
N GLN A 440 18.95 -10.45 -31.38
CA GLN A 440 20.04 -9.74 -30.66
C GLN A 440 20.63 -10.59 -29.54
N LEU A 441 19.84 -11.52 -28.96
CA LEU A 441 20.21 -12.40 -27.84
C LEU A 441 20.86 -13.70 -28.32
N ALA A 442 20.73 -14.07 -29.60
CA ALA A 442 21.25 -15.33 -30.13
C ALA A 442 22.74 -15.46 -29.83
N GLY A 443 23.13 -16.50 -29.07
CA GLY A 443 24.51 -16.74 -28.63
C GLY A 443 24.82 -16.26 -27.18
N ALA A 444 23.96 -15.50 -26.54
CA ALA A 444 24.05 -15.24 -25.09
C ALA A 444 23.71 -16.50 -24.28
N SER A 445 24.36 -16.71 -23.15
CA SER A 445 24.10 -17.91 -22.30
C SER A 445 22.90 -17.74 -21.39
N PHE A 446 22.75 -16.56 -20.78
CA PHE A 446 21.68 -16.27 -19.84
C PHE A 446 21.09 -14.86 -20.05
N ALA A 447 19.78 -14.77 -19.89
CA ALA A 447 19.02 -13.53 -19.80
C ALA A 447 18.43 -13.41 -18.39
N TYR A 448 18.68 -12.30 -17.72
CA TYR A 448 18.17 -12.02 -16.40
C TYR A 448 17.27 -10.78 -16.44
N ASP A 449 16.00 -10.93 -16.13
CA ASP A 449 15.07 -9.81 -16.05
C ASP A 449 14.83 -9.40 -14.59
N LEU A 450 14.98 -8.13 -14.26
CA LEU A 450 14.65 -7.64 -12.92
C LEU A 450 13.16 -7.27 -12.77
N VAL A 451 12.38 -7.29 -13.86
CA VAL A 451 10.93 -7.23 -13.83
C VAL A 451 10.39 -8.56 -13.29
N TYR A 452 9.56 -8.47 -12.25
CA TYR A 452 8.97 -9.64 -11.59
C TYR A 452 7.48 -9.83 -11.88
N ASN A 453 6.83 -8.85 -12.45
CA ASN A 453 5.41 -8.89 -12.84
C ASN A 453 5.23 -8.36 -14.28
N PRO A 454 4.91 -9.25 -15.26
CA PRO A 454 4.74 -10.70 -15.12
C PRO A 454 6.08 -11.43 -14.91
N THR A 455 6.06 -12.65 -14.37
CA THR A 455 7.27 -13.48 -14.23
C THR A 455 7.83 -13.92 -15.57
N ALA A 456 6.97 -14.18 -16.57
CA ALA A 456 7.36 -14.49 -17.95
C ALA A 456 7.23 -13.23 -18.82
N THR A 457 8.19 -12.31 -18.74
CA THR A 457 8.22 -11.11 -19.59
C THR A 457 8.47 -11.44 -21.05
N ARG A 458 8.21 -10.50 -21.96
CA ARG A 458 8.58 -10.67 -23.37
C ARG A 458 10.09 -10.84 -23.54
N PHE A 459 10.90 -10.12 -22.77
CA PHE A 459 12.37 -10.26 -22.79
C PHE A 459 12.80 -11.70 -22.51
N LEU A 460 12.26 -12.35 -21.49
CA LEU A 460 12.59 -13.74 -21.16
C LEU A 460 12.08 -14.73 -22.23
N ARG A 461 10.87 -14.50 -22.77
CA ARG A 461 10.36 -15.34 -23.89
C ARG A 461 11.20 -15.22 -25.16
N GLU A 462 11.66 -14.01 -25.51
CA GLU A 462 12.59 -13.79 -26.63
C GLU A 462 13.91 -14.54 -26.38
N ALA A 463 14.44 -14.52 -25.15
CA ALA A 463 15.66 -15.23 -24.76
C ALA A 463 15.50 -16.77 -24.87
N GLU A 464 14.41 -17.31 -24.34
CA GLU A 464 14.10 -18.75 -24.42
C GLU A 464 13.99 -19.24 -25.87
N SER A 465 13.39 -18.42 -26.75
CA SER A 465 13.21 -18.78 -28.17
C SER A 465 14.52 -19.00 -28.93
N VAL A 466 15.64 -18.49 -28.45
CA VAL A 466 16.99 -18.65 -29.01
C VAL A 466 17.92 -19.51 -28.15
N GLY A 467 17.35 -20.21 -27.14
CA GLY A 467 18.09 -21.16 -26.32
C GLY A 467 18.87 -20.54 -25.15
N CYS A 468 18.65 -19.26 -24.80
CA CYS A 468 19.24 -18.70 -23.62
C CYS A 468 18.58 -19.28 -22.36
N GLY A 469 19.36 -19.55 -21.30
CA GLY A 469 18.83 -19.78 -19.97
C GLY A 469 18.20 -18.48 -19.41
N THR A 470 17.14 -18.61 -18.61
CA THR A 470 16.43 -17.44 -18.05
C THR A 470 16.47 -17.40 -16.53
N ILE A 471 16.50 -16.17 -15.99
CA ILE A 471 16.35 -15.86 -14.57
C ILE A 471 15.30 -14.75 -14.50
N ASP A 472 14.22 -14.99 -13.76
CA ASP A 472 13.15 -14.00 -13.57
C ASP A 472 13.40 -13.09 -12.37
N GLY A 473 12.70 -11.95 -12.34
CA GLY A 473 12.85 -10.94 -11.31
C GLY A 473 12.28 -11.33 -9.94
N LEU A 474 11.45 -12.37 -9.87
CA LEU A 474 10.88 -12.85 -8.62
C LEU A 474 11.97 -13.42 -7.69
N GLU A 475 12.95 -14.10 -8.26
CA GLU A 475 14.10 -14.65 -7.50
C GLU A 475 14.89 -13.52 -6.81
N MET A 476 15.16 -12.43 -7.53
CA MET A 476 15.81 -11.25 -6.94
C MET A 476 14.91 -10.59 -5.88
N LEU A 477 13.63 -10.46 -6.17
CA LEU A 477 12.68 -9.83 -5.25
C LEU A 477 12.63 -10.56 -3.91
N VAL A 478 12.56 -11.88 -3.94
CA VAL A 478 12.54 -12.71 -2.71
C VAL A 478 13.89 -12.63 -1.99
N ALA A 479 15.00 -12.73 -2.72
CA ALA A 479 16.33 -12.74 -2.11
C ALA A 479 16.65 -11.40 -1.41
N GLN A 480 16.33 -10.24 -2.04
CA GLN A 480 16.51 -8.93 -1.41
C GLN A 480 15.58 -8.73 -0.21
N ALA A 481 14.33 -9.24 -0.28
CA ALA A 481 13.39 -9.15 0.82
C ALA A 481 13.82 -10.02 2.01
N ALA A 482 14.41 -11.18 1.75
CA ALA A 482 14.98 -12.02 2.80
C ALA A 482 16.11 -11.31 3.57
N GLU A 483 16.97 -10.56 2.86
CA GLU A 483 18.03 -9.78 3.48
C GLU A 483 17.46 -8.60 4.29
N GLN A 484 16.44 -7.90 3.79
CA GLN A 484 15.71 -6.87 4.53
C GLN A 484 15.12 -7.45 5.84
N PHE A 485 14.48 -8.62 5.73
CA PHE A 485 13.90 -9.29 6.88
C PHE A 485 14.95 -9.55 7.96
N ARG A 486 16.15 -10.08 7.61
CA ARG A 486 17.25 -10.30 8.55
C ARG A 486 17.72 -9.00 9.21
N LEU A 487 17.88 -7.93 8.43
CA LEU A 487 18.31 -6.63 8.93
C LEU A 487 17.34 -6.03 9.96
N TRP A 488 16.03 -6.19 9.79
CA TRP A 488 15.04 -5.65 10.70
C TRP A 488 14.77 -6.52 11.92
N THR A 489 14.84 -7.85 11.76
CA THR A 489 14.40 -8.79 12.80
C THR A 489 15.54 -9.49 13.49
N GLY A 490 16.71 -9.57 12.87
CA GLY A 490 17.82 -10.41 13.32
C GLY A 490 17.58 -11.92 13.16
N ALA A 491 16.43 -12.32 12.59
CA ALA A 491 16.04 -13.71 12.40
C ALA A 491 16.34 -14.21 10.98
N GLU A 492 16.46 -15.53 10.81
CA GLU A 492 16.56 -16.15 9.50
C GLU A 492 15.25 -15.99 8.72
N ALA A 493 15.37 -15.61 7.45
CA ALA A 493 14.22 -15.37 6.59
C ALA A 493 13.62 -16.69 6.07
N PRO A 494 12.33 -16.93 6.19
CA PRO A 494 11.66 -18.12 5.65
C PRO A 494 11.43 -17.99 4.13
N GLU A 495 12.49 -18.09 3.33
CA GLU A 495 12.48 -17.76 1.88
C GLU A 495 11.46 -18.55 1.08
N ASN A 496 11.17 -19.81 1.42
CA ASN A 496 10.12 -20.58 0.74
C ASN A 496 8.74 -19.97 0.95
N VAL A 497 8.43 -19.56 2.20
CA VAL A 497 7.17 -18.86 2.50
C VAL A 497 7.08 -17.53 1.76
N MET A 498 8.18 -16.78 1.72
CA MET A 498 8.26 -15.52 0.98
C MET A 498 7.97 -15.71 -0.51
N ARG A 499 8.57 -16.74 -1.14
CA ARG A 499 8.37 -17.07 -2.56
C ARG A 499 6.91 -17.47 -2.85
N GLU A 500 6.33 -18.33 -2.03
CA GLU A 500 4.92 -18.71 -2.17
C GLU A 500 3.98 -17.52 -2.01
N ALA A 501 4.26 -16.64 -1.04
CA ALA A 501 3.49 -15.41 -0.82
C ALA A 501 3.61 -14.44 -2.01
N ALA A 502 4.80 -14.28 -2.58
CA ALA A 502 5.01 -13.49 -3.79
C ALA A 502 4.18 -14.03 -4.97
N ASN A 503 4.20 -15.33 -5.20
CA ASN A 503 3.41 -15.98 -6.25
C ASN A 503 1.90 -15.81 -6.04
N ARG A 504 1.42 -15.82 -4.78
CA ARG A 504 0.00 -15.54 -4.49
C ARG A 504 -0.37 -14.09 -4.78
N GLY A 505 0.49 -13.14 -4.42
CA GLY A 505 0.26 -11.71 -4.64
C GLY A 505 0.32 -11.27 -6.10
N LEU A 506 0.87 -12.11 -7.00
CA LEU A 506 0.93 -11.87 -8.46
C LEU A 506 -0.29 -12.43 -9.23
N ARG A 507 -1.14 -13.20 -8.60
CA ARG A 507 -2.37 -13.77 -9.19
C ARG A 507 -3.55 -12.84 -9.02
#